data_45f26cfe32579a717cf7d3a67044870e
#
_entry.id   45f26cfe32579a717cf7d3a67044870e
#
_cell.length_a   1.000
_cell.length_b   1.000
_cell.length_c   1.000
_cell.angle_alpha   90.00
_cell.angle_beta   90.00
_cell.angle_gamma   90.00
#
_symmetry.space_group_name_H-M   'P 1'
#
loop_
_entity.id
_entity.type
_entity.pdbx_description
1 polymer ?
#
loop_
_entity_poly.entity_id
_entity_poly.type
_entity_poly.pdbx_seq_one_letter_code
_entity_poly.pdbx_strand_id
1 'polypeptide(L)'
;MTKYIRITEKIVGKLNAKEAYLFYCLALNADLVTYESNIKQETLAKEYGIKDTDQISDWLYKFQSCGLLTISKSNIKGKYGTFQRCRYKLDTEHYVFITEVLKDEPINRQLKGFLILLKCTCLNGTNSTLYSQNQLAKELGLSVGTISNYMKEAISKDYISKDEKGIHLLREDIFLKAKAKFRRIKPAKFKKLELNIIVDWSREP
;
A
#
# COMPACT_ATOMS: atom_id res chain seq x y z
N MET A 1 15.06 -4.22 12.17
CA MET A 1 15.07 -3.13 11.16
C MET A 1 13.68 -3.11 10.52
N THR A 2 12.95 -2.01 10.61
CA THR A 2 11.56 -1.92 10.11
C THR A 2 11.54 -1.94 8.59
N LYS A 3 10.74 -2.83 7.99
CA LYS A 3 10.56 -2.94 6.55
C LYS A 3 9.65 -1.82 6.03
N TYR A 4 10.08 -1.15 4.96
CA TYR A 4 9.33 -0.11 4.25
C TYR A 4 8.73 -0.68 2.97
N ILE A 5 7.45 -0.45 2.78
CA ILE A 5 6.67 -1.02 1.68
C ILE A 5 6.22 0.14 0.80
N ARG A 6 6.44 0.01 -0.50
CA ARG A 6 5.94 0.96 -1.50
C ARG A 6 4.53 0.56 -1.91
N ILE A 7 3.61 1.49 -1.81
CA ILE A 7 2.24 1.34 -2.27
C ILE A 7 1.99 2.41 -3.32
N THR A 8 1.65 1.99 -4.54
CA THR A 8 1.35 2.94 -5.62
C THR A 8 0.08 3.74 -5.31
N GLU A 9 0.10 5.04 -5.56
CA GLU A 9 -1.06 5.93 -5.40
C GLU A 9 -2.18 5.60 -6.40
N LYS A 10 -1.87 4.86 -7.48
CA LYS A 10 -2.84 4.42 -8.49
C LYS A 10 -3.95 3.52 -7.94
N ILE A 11 -3.85 3.04 -6.70
CA ILE A 11 -4.92 2.27 -6.03
C ILE A 11 -6.13 3.12 -5.67
N VAL A 12 -5.97 4.45 -5.55
CA VAL A 12 -7.05 5.40 -5.25
C VAL A 12 -8.12 5.34 -6.35
N GLY A 13 -9.38 5.25 -5.95
CA GLY A 13 -10.53 5.12 -6.86
C GLY A 13 -10.65 3.77 -7.60
N LYS A 14 -9.67 2.87 -7.49
CA LYS A 14 -9.67 1.55 -8.13
C LYS A 14 -9.93 0.42 -7.14
N LEU A 15 -9.42 0.54 -5.92
CA LEU A 15 -9.53 -0.47 -4.88
C LEU A 15 -10.40 0.02 -3.73
N ASN A 16 -11.23 -0.87 -3.20
CA ASN A 16 -11.88 -0.64 -1.92
C ASN A 16 -10.94 -0.93 -0.75
N ALA A 17 -11.38 -0.64 0.48
CA ALA A 17 -10.54 -0.80 1.67
C ALA A 17 -10.05 -2.25 1.89
N LYS A 18 -10.88 -3.27 1.62
CA LYS A 18 -10.47 -4.68 1.75
C LYS A 18 -9.39 -5.04 0.73
N GLU A 19 -9.57 -4.61 -0.50
CA GLU A 19 -8.63 -4.85 -1.60
C GLU A 19 -7.31 -4.10 -1.39
N ALA A 20 -7.36 -2.85 -0.90
CA ALA A 20 -6.15 -2.07 -0.58
C ALA A 20 -5.30 -2.75 0.51
N TYR A 21 -5.94 -3.35 1.52
CA TYR A 21 -5.19 -4.11 2.52
C TYR A 21 -4.60 -5.41 1.95
N LEU A 22 -5.30 -6.12 1.05
CA LEU A 22 -4.71 -7.27 0.35
C LEU A 22 -3.52 -6.86 -0.52
N PHE A 23 -3.63 -5.74 -1.24
CA PHE A 23 -2.53 -5.21 -2.04
C PHE A 23 -1.29 -4.92 -1.17
N TYR A 24 -1.50 -4.35 0.02
CA TYR A 24 -0.45 -4.15 1.02
C TYR A 24 0.17 -5.49 1.49
N CYS A 25 -0.64 -6.52 1.80
CA CYS A 25 -0.13 -7.85 2.17
C CYS A 25 0.73 -8.45 1.05
N LEU A 26 0.33 -8.29 -0.20
CA LEU A 26 1.12 -8.72 -1.35
C LEU A 26 2.44 -7.94 -1.45
N ALA A 27 2.40 -6.62 -1.30
CA ALA A 27 3.57 -5.75 -1.34
C ALA A 27 4.54 -6.01 -0.19
N LEU A 28 4.03 -6.38 0.99
CA LEU A 28 4.83 -6.81 2.14
C LEU A 28 5.71 -8.03 1.83
N ASN A 29 5.24 -8.91 0.95
CA ASN A 29 5.94 -10.11 0.50
C ASN A 29 6.75 -9.92 -0.79
N ALA A 30 6.82 -8.70 -1.29
CA ALA A 30 7.64 -8.40 -2.45
C ALA A 30 9.10 -8.12 -2.06
N ASP A 31 9.99 -8.46 -2.97
CA ASP A 31 11.40 -8.07 -2.90
C ASP A 31 11.52 -6.55 -3.04
N LEU A 32 12.39 -5.92 -2.25
CA LEU A 32 12.51 -4.46 -2.17
C LEU A 32 13.23 -3.83 -3.38
N VAL A 33 13.89 -4.63 -4.20
CA VAL A 33 14.65 -4.17 -5.37
C VAL A 33 13.88 -4.43 -6.65
N THR A 34 13.36 -5.66 -6.81
CA THR A 34 12.67 -6.09 -8.04
C THR A 34 11.16 -5.79 -8.00
N TYR A 35 10.60 -5.55 -6.80
CA TYR A 35 9.16 -5.40 -6.53
C TYR A 35 8.35 -6.61 -6.99
N GLU A 36 8.98 -7.78 -7.00
CA GLU A 36 8.35 -9.04 -7.36
C GLU A 36 8.05 -9.86 -6.11
N SER A 37 6.85 -10.43 -6.08
CA SER A 37 6.43 -11.39 -5.06
C SER A 37 6.18 -12.74 -5.69
N ASN A 38 6.66 -13.79 -5.03
CA ASN A 38 6.42 -15.18 -5.41
C ASN A 38 5.55 -15.90 -4.39
N ILE A 39 4.80 -15.15 -3.58
CA ILE A 39 3.94 -15.70 -2.53
C ILE A 39 2.87 -16.60 -3.13
N LYS A 40 2.59 -17.72 -2.46
CA LYS A 40 1.46 -18.58 -2.83
C LYS A 40 0.15 -17.93 -2.41
N GLN A 41 -0.91 -18.16 -3.19
CA GLN A 41 -2.23 -17.59 -2.88
C GLN A 41 -2.77 -18.06 -1.53
N GLU A 42 -2.52 -19.34 -1.15
CA GLU A 42 -2.90 -19.87 0.15
C GLU A 42 -2.18 -19.13 1.30
N THR A 43 -0.90 -18.83 1.12
CA THR A 43 -0.12 -18.06 2.10
C THR A 43 -0.62 -16.63 2.19
N LEU A 44 -0.91 -15.99 1.06
CA LEU A 44 -1.47 -14.64 1.00
C LEU A 44 -2.87 -14.59 1.63
N ALA A 45 -3.72 -15.58 1.37
CA ALA A 45 -5.03 -15.72 1.99
C ALA A 45 -4.92 -15.82 3.52
N LYS A 46 -3.99 -16.66 4.01
CA LYS A 46 -3.71 -16.81 5.44
C LYS A 46 -3.22 -15.49 6.07
N GLU A 47 -2.31 -14.78 5.41
CA GLU A 47 -1.80 -13.49 5.91
C GLU A 47 -2.88 -12.41 5.91
N TYR A 48 -3.72 -12.40 4.88
CA TYR A 48 -4.88 -11.53 4.83
C TYR A 48 -5.94 -11.93 5.86
N GLY A 49 -5.99 -13.19 6.28
CA GLY A 49 -6.90 -13.73 7.31
C GLY A 49 -8.22 -14.27 6.74
N ILE A 50 -8.20 -14.86 5.53
CA ILE A 50 -9.34 -15.60 4.95
C ILE A 50 -8.89 -17.01 4.55
N LYS A 51 -9.87 -17.90 4.34
CA LYS A 51 -9.61 -19.28 3.88
C LYS A 51 -9.82 -19.43 2.37
N ASP A 52 -10.63 -18.54 1.78
CA ASP A 52 -11.04 -18.59 0.39
C ASP A 52 -9.91 -18.05 -0.52
N THR A 53 -9.31 -18.94 -1.30
CA THR A 53 -8.27 -18.61 -2.28
C THR A 53 -8.85 -18.10 -3.60
N ASP A 54 -10.09 -18.42 -3.91
CA ASP A 54 -10.74 -17.97 -5.16
C ASP A 54 -10.96 -16.46 -5.09
N GLN A 55 -11.42 -15.95 -3.94
CA GLN A 55 -11.53 -14.51 -3.72
C GLN A 55 -10.17 -13.78 -3.86
N ILE A 56 -9.08 -14.39 -3.38
CA ILE A 56 -7.73 -13.84 -3.57
C ILE A 56 -7.37 -13.79 -5.06
N SER A 57 -7.68 -14.87 -5.79
CA SER A 57 -7.43 -14.95 -7.22
C SER A 57 -8.17 -13.84 -7.99
N ASP A 58 -9.46 -13.66 -7.71
CA ASP A 58 -10.29 -12.62 -8.31
C ASP A 58 -9.72 -11.21 -8.07
N TRP A 59 -9.32 -10.92 -6.84
CA TRP A 59 -8.71 -9.63 -6.52
C TRP A 59 -7.36 -9.43 -7.21
N LEU A 60 -6.52 -10.46 -7.31
CA LEU A 60 -5.25 -10.38 -8.04
C LEU A 60 -5.47 -10.10 -9.53
N TYR A 61 -6.45 -10.74 -10.17
CA TYR A 61 -6.82 -10.44 -11.56
C TYR A 61 -7.39 -9.02 -11.71
N LYS A 62 -8.19 -8.55 -10.75
CA LYS A 62 -8.64 -7.16 -10.70
C LYS A 62 -7.44 -6.20 -10.60
N PHE A 63 -6.44 -6.48 -9.76
CA PHE A 63 -5.25 -5.63 -9.65
C PHE A 63 -4.49 -5.58 -10.97
N GLN A 64 -4.38 -6.70 -11.67
CA GLN A 64 -3.79 -6.74 -13.00
C GLN A 64 -4.60 -5.92 -14.02
N SER A 65 -5.91 -6.07 -14.07
CA SER A 65 -6.78 -5.33 -14.99
C SER A 65 -6.75 -3.81 -14.73
N CYS A 66 -6.53 -3.40 -13.48
CA CYS A 66 -6.34 -2.01 -13.09
C CYS A 66 -4.91 -1.48 -13.36
N GLY A 67 -3.98 -2.31 -13.86
CA GLY A 67 -2.59 -1.92 -14.10
C GLY A 67 -1.76 -1.71 -12.84
N LEU A 68 -2.16 -2.33 -11.72
CA LEU A 68 -1.45 -2.21 -10.44
C LEU A 68 -0.34 -3.25 -10.27
N LEU A 69 -0.43 -4.34 -11.01
CA LEU A 69 0.59 -5.38 -11.07
C LEU A 69 0.54 -6.14 -12.40
N THR A 70 1.59 -6.92 -12.66
CA THR A 70 1.63 -7.90 -13.75
C THR A 70 1.77 -9.30 -13.14
N ILE A 71 0.94 -10.25 -13.61
CA ILE A 71 1.02 -11.66 -13.22
C ILE A 71 1.75 -12.43 -14.32
N SER A 72 2.85 -13.07 -14.00
CA SER A 72 3.51 -14.04 -14.88
C SER A 72 3.43 -15.44 -14.28
N LYS A 73 3.21 -16.43 -15.12
CA LYS A 73 3.10 -17.83 -14.73
C LYS A 73 4.25 -18.62 -15.34
N SER A 74 4.92 -19.43 -14.56
CA SER A 74 6.00 -20.32 -15.01
C SER A 74 5.76 -21.73 -14.50
N ASN A 75 6.04 -22.73 -15.35
CA ASN A 75 6.00 -24.13 -14.96
C ASN A 75 7.37 -24.53 -14.40
N ILE A 76 7.37 -25.00 -13.16
CA ILE A 76 8.58 -25.45 -12.47
C ILE A 76 8.52 -26.97 -12.31
N LYS A 77 9.57 -27.65 -12.77
CA LYS A 77 9.73 -29.09 -12.51
C LYS A 77 10.19 -29.29 -11.06
N GLY A 78 9.37 -29.94 -10.26
CA GLY A 78 9.69 -30.35 -8.90
C GLY A 78 9.93 -31.85 -8.82
N LYS A 79 10.30 -32.34 -7.63
CA LYS A 79 10.55 -33.76 -7.36
C LYS A 79 9.34 -34.66 -7.67
N TYR A 80 8.11 -34.14 -7.51
CA TYR A 80 6.87 -34.89 -7.64
C TYR A 80 6.01 -34.47 -8.86
N GLY A 81 6.62 -33.77 -9.83
CA GLY A 81 5.92 -33.33 -11.05
C GLY A 81 6.14 -31.86 -11.38
N THR A 82 5.43 -31.40 -12.39
CA THR A 82 5.44 -30.00 -12.81
C THR A 82 4.32 -29.25 -12.11
N PHE A 83 4.63 -28.10 -11.47
CA PHE A 83 3.66 -27.22 -10.87
C PHE A 83 3.78 -25.79 -11.42
N GLN A 84 2.67 -25.09 -11.46
CA GLN A 84 2.62 -23.72 -11.92
C GLN A 84 2.96 -22.77 -10.75
N ARG A 85 3.88 -21.84 -10.98
CA ARG A 85 4.24 -20.78 -10.05
C ARG A 85 3.83 -19.42 -10.62
N CYS A 86 3.09 -18.67 -9.82
CA CYS A 86 2.76 -17.28 -10.14
C CYS A 86 3.82 -16.34 -9.57
N ARG A 87 4.14 -15.30 -10.34
CA ARG A 87 4.98 -14.19 -9.94
C ARG A 87 4.19 -12.91 -10.16
N TYR A 88 4.18 -12.05 -9.16
CA TYR A 88 3.46 -10.79 -9.13
C TYR A 88 4.48 -9.66 -9.13
N LYS A 89 4.55 -8.88 -10.21
CA LYS A 89 5.39 -7.69 -10.28
C LYS A 89 4.54 -6.46 -10.05
N LEU A 90 4.80 -5.75 -8.96
CA LEU A 90 4.02 -4.59 -8.54
C LEU A 90 4.41 -3.35 -9.36
N ASP A 91 3.42 -2.52 -9.67
CA ASP A 91 3.66 -1.16 -10.15
C ASP A 91 4.25 -0.31 -9.02
N THR A 92 5.29 0.44 -9.33
CA THR A 92 6.04 1.27 -8.39
C THR A 92 6.10 2.73 -8.76
N GLU A 93 5.33 3.15 -9.76
CA GLU A 93 5.20 4.56 -10.10
C GLU A 93 4.31 5.28 -9.10
N HIS A 94 4.66 6.50 -8.74
CA HIS A 94 3.90 7.35 -7.81
C HIS A 94 3.47 6.57 -6.56
N TYR A 95 4.37 6.46 -5.59
CA TYR A 95 4.15 5.62 -4.42
C TYR A 95 4.30 6.38 -3.11
N VAL A 96 3.64 5.87 -2.10
CA VAL A 96 3.83 6.23 -0.69
C VAL A 96 4.54 5.11 0.06
N PHE A 97 5.19 5.45 1.17
CA PHE A 97 5.78 4.46 2.07
C PHE A 97 4.89 4.18 3.26
N ILE A 98 4.65 2.87 3.49
CA ILE A 98 3.98 2.35 4.68
C ILE A 98 4.89 1.28 5.28
N THR A 99 4.96 1.19 6.61
CA THR A 99 5.81 0.20 7.27
C THR A 99 5.07 -1.12 7.52
N GLU A 100 5.83 -2.19 7.78
CA GLU A 100 5.27 -3.49 8.17
C GLU A 100 4.49 -3.45 9.49
N VAL A 101 4.71 -2.43 10.33
CA VAL A 101 4.02 -2.24 11.61
C VAL A 101 2.50 -2.24 11.45
N LEU A 102 1.97 -1.72 10.32
CA LEU A 102 0.53 -1.71 10.07
C LEU A 102 -0.09 -3.11 10.11
N LYS A 103 0.66 -4.16 9.74
CA LYS A 103 0.17 -5.55 9.77
C LYS A 103 -0.25 -5.96 11.18
N ASP A 104 0.54 -5.60 12.18
CA ASP A 104 0.38 -6.06 13.57
C ASP A 104 -0.52 -5.14 14.40
N GLU A 105 -0.99 -4.02 13.84
CA GLU A 105 -1.91 -3.12 14.54
C GLU A 105 -3.23 -3.80 14.88
N PRO A 106 -3.78 -3.58 16.12
CA PRO A 106 -4.99 -4.24 16.62
C PRO A 106 -6.28 -3.61 16.07
N ILE A 107 -6.34 -3.42 14.76
CA ILE A 107 -7.50 -2.88 14.04
C ILE A 107 -7.93 -3.82 12.93
N ASN A 108 -9.19 -3.71 12.53
CA ASN A 108 -9.75 -4.56 11.49
C ASN A 108 -9.14 -4.27 10.10
N ARG A 109 -9.22 -5.24 9.20
CA ARG A 109 -8.64 -5.18 7.84
C ARG A 109 -9.19 -4.03 7.01
N GLN A 110 -10.47 -3.69 7.19
CA GLN A 110 -11.09 -2.60 6.44
C GLN A 110 -10.52 -1.26 6.87
N LEU A 111 -10.32 -1.06 8.18
CA LEU A 111 -9.71 0.17 8.68
C LEU A 111 -8.25 0.28 8.24
N LYS A 112 -7.48 -0.83 8.27
CA LYS A 112 -6.11 -0.85 7.73
C LYS A 112 -6.09 -0.41 6.26
N GLY A 113 -6.98 -0.98 5.44
CA GLY A 113 -7.10 -0.61 4.04
C GLY A 113 -7.55 0.83 3.81
N PHE A 114 -8.49 1.33 4.62
CA PHE A 114 -8.88 2.75 4.57
C PHE A 114 -7.70 3.67 4.87
N LEU A 115 -6.90 3.37 5.90
CA LEU A 115 -5.72 4.15 6.25
C LEU A 115 -4.65 4.14 5.14
N ILE A 116 -4.50 3.01 4.43
CA ILE A 116 -3.63 2.90 3.24
C ILE A 116 -4.14 3.84 2.13
N LEU A 117 -5.44 3.76 1.81
CA LEU A 117 -6.05 4.63 0.80
C LEU A 117 -5.93 6.11 1.20
N LEU A 118 -6.18 6.43 2.47
CA LEU A 118 -6.02 7.80 2.98
C LEU A 118 -4.58 8.29 2.83
N LYS A 119 -3.58 7.43 3.12
CA LYS A 119 -2.16 7.78 2.91
C LYS A 119 -1.86 8.10 1.45
N CYS A 120 -2.46 7.38 0.50
CA CYS A 120 -2.30 7.63 -0.93
C CYS A 120 -2.97 8.94 -1.40
N THR A 121 -3.88 9.52 -0.61
CA THR A 121 -4.48 10.85 -0.90
C THR A 121 -3.76 12.01 -0.21
N CYS A 122 -2.72 11.73 0.58
CA CYS A 122 -1.97 12.78 1.27
C CYS A 122 -1.07 13.54 0.29
N LEU A 123 -0.93 14.83 0.55
CA LEU A 123 -0.08 15.73 -0.26
C LEU A 123 1.39 15.25 -0.22
N ASN A 124 1.99 15.14 -1.38
CA ASN A 124 3.42 14.91 -1.67
C ASN A 124 4.31 14.54 -0.48
N GLY A 125 4.27 13.26 -0.07
CA GLY A 125 5.12 12.75 0.99
C GLY A 125 4.81 13.25 2.41
N THR A 126 3.71 13.99 2.58
CA THR A 126 3.19 14.38 3.90
C THR A 126 2.31 13.28 4.48
N ASN A 127 1.79 13.51 5.68
CA ASN A 127 0.75 12.69 6.31
C ASN A 127 -0.56 13.47 6.42
N SER A 128 -0.81 14.41 5.51
CA SER A 128 -1.96 15.31 5.57
C SER A 128 -2.66 15.38 4.22
N THR A 129 -3.99 15.41 4.23
CA THR A 129 -4.81 15.67 3.06
C THR A 129 -5.79 16.79 3.36
N LEU A 130 -6.04 17.65 2.34
CA LEU A 130 -6.99 18.75 2.41
C LEU A 130 -8.41 18.33 2.02
N TYR A 131 -8.60 17.08 1.61
CA TYR A 131 -9.90 16.60 1.16
C TYR A 131 -10.92 16.62 2.29
N SER A 132 -12.09 17.18 2.03
CA SER A 132 -13.28 16.99 2.85
C SER A 132 -13.75 15.53 2.79
N GLN A 133 -14.64 15.13 3.71
CA GLN A 133 -15.21 13.77 3.66
C GLN A 133 -15.95 13.47 2.35
N ASN A 134 -16.64 14.47 1.79
CA ASN A 134 -17.34 14.33 0.52
C ASN A 134 -16.35 14.13 -0.66
N GLN A 135 -15.25 14.87 -0.67
CA GLN A 135 -14.18 14.71 -1.65
C GLN A 135 -13.50 13.35 -1.51
N LEU A 136 -13.15 12.92 -0.29
CA LEU A 136 -12.61 11.57 -0.05
C LEU A 136 -13.56 10.48 -0.51
N ALA A 137 -14.86 10.63 -0.26
CA ALA A 137 -15.87 9.67 -0.73
C ALA A 137 -15.85 9.54 -2.25
N LYS A 138 -15.77 10.66 -2.96
CA LYS A 138 -15.67 10.69 -4.42
C LYS A 138 -14.35 10.08 -4.91
N GLU A 139 -13.22 10.49 -4.35
CA GLU A 139 -11.89 10.01 -4.76
C GLU A 139 -11.71 8.51 -4.50
N LEU A 140 -12.19 8.02 -3.35
CA LEU A 140 -12.06 6.62 -2.97
C LEU A 140 -13.18 5.72 -3.52
N GLY A 141 -14.18 6.28 -4.21
CA GLY A 141 -15.32 5.53 -4.72
C GLY A 141 -16.17 4.89 -3.61
N LEU A 142 -16.26 5.54 -2.44
CA LEU A 142 -16.98 5.06 -1.26
C LEU A 142 -18.15 6.01 -0.91
N SER A 143 -19.14 5.50 -0.16
CA SER A 143 -20.20 6.37 0.34
C SER A 143 -19.67 7.30 1.44
N VAL A 144 -20.25 8.50 1.55
CA VAL A 144 -19.91 9.47 2.62
C VAL A 144 -20.12 8.86 4.01
N GLY A 145 -21.19 8.05 4.18
CA GLY A 145 -21.44 7.33 5.42
C GLY A 145 -20.33 6.33 5.77
N THR A 146 -19.82 5.61 4.78
CA THR A 146 -18.70 4.69 4.96
C THR A 146 -17.43 5.44 5.39
N ILE A 147 -17.11 6.56 4.71
CA ILE A 147 -15.98 7.42 5.08
C ILE A 147 -16.15 7.95 6.50
N SER A 148 -17.35 8.45 6.86
CA SER A 148 -17.63 8.96 8.21
C SER A 148 -17.39 7.89 9.28
N ASN A 149 -17.82 6.65 9.05
CA ASN A 149 -17.61 5.55 9.99
C ASN A 149 -16.14 5.20 10.15
N TYR A 150 -15.39 5.06 9.05
CA TYR A 150 -13.94 4.81 9.10
C TYR A 150 -13.20 5.94 9.81
N MET A 151 -13.56 7.18 9.54
CA MET A 151 -12.93 8.33 10.20
C MET A 151 -13.21 8.36 11.70
N LYS A 152 -14.45 8.12 12.12
CA LYS A 152 -14.81 8.05 13.55
C LYS A 152 -13.99 6.96 14.25
N GLU A 153 -13.91 5.76 13.65
CA GLU A 153 -13.14 4.66 14.21
C GLU A 153 -11.63 4.99 14.24
N ALA A 154 -11.08 5.57 13.18
CA ALA A 154 -9.67 5.93 13.11
C ALA A 154 -9.30 7.06 14.11
N ILE A 155 -10.19 8.04 14.33
CA ILE A 155 -9.99 9.09 15.34
C ILE A 155 -10.03 8.50 16.75
N SER A 156 -11.02 7.64 17.04
CA SER A 156 -11.16 7.02 18.38
C SER A 156 -9.98 6.12 18.78
N LYS A 157 -9.15 5.73 17.81
CA LYS A 157 -7.97 4.87 17.97
C LYS A 157 -6.66 5.60 17.72
N ASP A 158 -6.67 6.93 17.64
CA ASP A 158 -5.51 7.81 17.45
C ASP A 158 -4.67 7.54 16.20
N TYR A 159 -5.29 7.03 15.12
CA TYR A 159 -4.63 6.90 13.82
C TYR A 159 -4.68 8.19 13.00
N ILE A 160 -5.74 8.98 13.17
CA ILE A 160 -5.93 10.24 12.46
C ILE A 160 -6.44 11.34 13.40
N SER A 161 -6.13 12.58 13.03
CA SER A 161 -6.82 13.77 13.57
C SER A 161 -7.47 14.55 12.43
N LYS A 162 -8.43 15.39 12.76
CA LYS A 162 -9.09 16.30 11.84
C LYS A 162 -9.18 17.67 12.46
N ASP A 163 -8.72 18.69 11.72
CA ASP A 163 -8.83 20.11 12.10
C ASP A 163 -9.27 20.95 10.90
N GLU A 164 -9.15 22.27 11.00
CA GLU A 164 -9.46 23.23 9.92
C GLU A 164 -8.50 23.10 8.73
N LYS A 165 -7.29 22.58 8.96
CA LYS A 165 -6.26 22.38 7.93
C LYS A 165 -6.39 21.06 7.18
N GLY A 166 -7.32 20.18 7.61
CA GLY A 166 -7.58 18.91 6.93
C GLY A 166 -7.56 17.68 7.83
N ILE A 167 -7.19 16.56 7.25
CA ILE A 167 -7.09 15.25 7.91
C ILE A 167 -5.62 14.86 7.98
N HIS A 168 -5.16 14.46 9.14
CA HIS A 168 -3.76 14.16 9.43
C HIS A 168 -3.60 12.74 9.94
N LEU A 169 -2.71 11.95 9.33
CA LEU A 169 -2.27 10.66 9.83
C LEU A 169 -1.25 10.88 10.95
N LEU A 170 -1.51 10.34 12.15
CA LEU A 170 -0.73 10.59 13.37
C LEU A 170 0.44 9.63 13.52
N ARG A 171 0.31 8.36 13.11
CA ARG A 171 1.28 7.29 13.29
C ARG A 171 2.43 7.39 12.30
N GLU A 172 3.46 8.19 12.61
CA GLU A 172 4.65 8.35 11.76
C GLU A 172 5.54 7.10 11.71
N ASP A 173 5.40 6.19 12.66
CA ASP A 173 6.03 4.88 12.67
C ASP A 173 5.43 3.95 11.60
N ILE A 174 4.17 4.18 11.21
CA ILE A 174 3.45 3.44 10.16
C ILE A 174 3.52 4.19 8.83
N PHE A 175 3.20 5.49 8.83
CA PHE A 175 3.07 6.32 7.62
C PHE A 175 4.24 7.29 7.51
N LEU A 176 5.18 6.99 6.62
CA LEU A 176 6.37 7.80 6.50
C LEU A 176 6.13 9.10 5.73
N LYS A 177 6.76 10.16 6.20
CA LYS A 177 6.92 11.42 5.46
C LYS A 177 8.16 11.31 4.57
N ALA A 178 8.04 11.50 3.27
CA ALA A 178 9.13 11.29 2.31
C ALA A 178 10.40 12.11 2.64
N LYS A 179 10.26 13.32 3.17
CA LYS A 179 11.40 14.21 3.44
C LYS A 179 12.16 13.94 4.75
N ALA A 180 11.59 13.23 5.71
CA ALA A 180 12.19 13.15 7.05
C ALA A 180 13.30 12.09 7.20
N LYS A 181 13.31 11.03 6.40
CA LYS A 181 14.25 9.89 6.59
C LYS A 181 15.39 9.82 5.59
N PHE A 182 15.26 10.37 4.37
CA PHE A 182 16.40 10.45 3.44
C PHE A 182 17.57 11.31 3.96
N ARG A 183 17.32 12.29 4.84
CA ARG A 183 18.37 13.08 5.49
C ARG A 183 19.21 12.30 6.52
N ARG A 184 18.78 11.12 6.99
CA ARG A 184 19.50 10.33 8.02
C ARG A 184 20.35 9.19 7.44
N ILE A 185 20.25 8.88 6.17
CA ILE A 185 21.12 7.89 5.53
C ILE A 185 22.38 8.63 5.11
N LYS A 186 23.45 8.52 5.92
CA LYS A 186 24.76 9.08 5.57
C LYS A 186 25.21 8.50 4.22
N PRO A 187 25.60 9.35 3.23
CA PRO A 187 25.94 8.91 1.86
C PRO A 187 27.09 7.89 1.76
N ALA A 188 27.89 7.76 2.81
CA ALA A 188 29.13 6.98 2.81
C ALA A 188 28.96 5.44 2.64
N LYS A 189 27.76 4.89 2.82
CA LYS A 189 27.52 3.43 2.67
C LYS A 189 26.91 3.00 1.35
N PHE A 190 26.55 3.93 0.46
CA PHE A 190 25.89 3.65 -0.83
C PHE A 190 26.75 3.96 -2.06
N LYS A 191 28.08 3.90 -1.96
CA LYS A 191 28.99 4.12 -3.11
C LYS A 191 28.85 3.12 -4.26
N LYS A 192 27.89 2.17 -4.20
CA LYS A 192 27.66 1.15 -5.26
C LYS A 192 26.22 0.99 -5.72
N LEU A 193 25.31 1.83 -5.25
CA LEU A 193 23.95 1.91 -5.78
C LEU A 193 23.71 3.38 -6.16
N GLU A 194 24.15 3.73 -7.37
CA GLU A 194 23.63 4.91 -8.07
C GLU A 194 22.17 4.63 -8.40
N LEU A 195 21.32 4.68 -7.40
CA LEU A 195 19.91 4.93 -7.59
C LEU A 195 19.79 6.40 -7.96
N ASN A 196 19.84 6.69 -9.26
CA ASN A 196 19.35 7.94 -9.82
C ASN A 196 17.86 8.04 -9.54
N ILE A 197 17.49 8.29 -8.30
CA ILE A 197 16.18 8.85 -7.96
C ILE A 197 16.34 10.35 -8.17
N ILE A 198 16.38 10.75 -9.44
CA ILE A 198 16.08 12.11 -9.83
C ILE A 198 14.56 12.25 -9.65
N VAL A 199 14.13 12.65 -8.48
CA VAL A 199 12.81 13.22 -8.32
C VAL A 199 12.93 14.65 -8.85
N ASP A 200 12.67 14.79 -10.14
CA ASP A 200 12.58 16.11 -10.78
C ASP A 200 11.29 16.79 -10.29
N TRP A 201 11.43 17.66 -9.29
CA TRP A 201 10.37 18.48 -8.73
C TRP A 201 10.19 19.81 -9.47
N SER A 202 10.84 20.00 -10.62
CA SER A 202 10.84 21.28 -11.36
C SER A 202 9.64 21.47 -12.30
N ARG A 203 8.67 20.55 -12.32
CA ARG A 203 7.44 20.75 -13.08
C ARG A 203 6.32 21.18 -12.16
N GLU A 204 6.31 22.45 -11.81
CA GLU A 204 5.09 23.16 -11.48
C GLU A 204 4.33 23.51 -12.77
N PRO A 205 2.96 23.44 -12.74
CA PRO A 205 2.14 23.79 -13.89
C PRO A 205 2.18 25.27 -14.21
#